data_81ede45b2b9a28ac719b6976fdd06a16
#
_entry.id   81ede45b2b9a28ac719b6976fdd06a16
#
_cell.length_a   1.000
_cell.length_b   1.000
_cell.length_c   1.000
_cell.angle_alpha   90.00
_cell.angle_beta   90.00
_cell.angle_gamma   90.00
#
_symmetry.space_group_name_H-M   'P 1'
#
loop_
_entity.id
_entity.type
_entity.pdbx_description
1 polymer ?
#
loop_
_entity_poly.entity_id
_entity_poly.type
_entity_poly.pdbx_seq_one_letter_code
_entity_poly.pdbx_strand_id
1 'polypeptide(L)'
;MNYTIPIIIPSLEPDENLPKLVKELKQAELSPIVIVDDGSGKEYRGIFDELEQEHGCILLRNAVNLGKGRALKYAFNFCINNFENMIGCITADSDGQHTVECIN
;
A
#
# COMPACT_ATOMS: atom_id res chain seq x y z
N MET A 1 -21.04 13.46 -2.89
CA MET A 1 -20.10 13.14 -1.81
C MET A 1 -19.12 12.09 -2.30
N ASN A 2 -17.84 12.35 -2.14
CA ASN A 2 -16.81 11.43 -2.61
C ASN A 2 -16.38 10.50 -1.48
N TYR A 3 -16.36 9.23 -1.78
CA TYR A 3 -15.88 8.21 -0.84
C TYR A 3 -14.44 7.85 -1.17
N THR A 4 -13.68 7.49 -0.15
CA THR A 4 -12.29 7.07 -0.30
C THR A 4 -12.18 5.58 -0.02
N ILE A 5 -11.56 4.86 -0.95
CA ILE A 5 -11.25 3.44 -0.80
C ILE A 5 -9.76 3.27 -1.09
N PRO A 6 -8.90 3.35 -0.05
CA PRO A 6 -7.47 3.20 -0.28
C PRO A 6 -7.09 1.77 -0.62
N ILE A 7 -6.03 1.62 -1.39
CA ILE A 7 -5.45 0.33 -1.70
C ILE A 7 -4.19 0.18 -0.83
N ILE A 8 -4.16 -0.86 -0.01
CA ILE A 8 -3.07 -1.10 0.93
C ILE A 8 -2.24 -2.27 0.42
N ILE A 9 -0.95 -2.07 0.25
CA ILE A 9 -0.02 -3.09 -0.24
C ILE A 9 1.09 -3.27 0.78
N PRO A 10 1.02 -4.31 1.65
CA PRO A 10 2.16 -4.66 2.50
C PRO A 10 3.22 -5.33 1.64
N SER A 11 4.47 -4.96 1.83
CA SER A 11 5.55 -5.44 0.98
C SER A 11 6.82 -5.70 1.78
N LEU A 12 7.42 -6.85 1.54
CA LEU A 12 8.69 -7.23 2.14
C LEU A 12 9.59 -7.73 1.01
N GLU A 13 10.75 -7.10 0.86
CA GLU A 13 11.73 -7.48 -0.16
C GLU A 13 11.09 -7.62 -1.54
N PRO A 14 10.46 -6.53 -2.05
CA PRO A 14 9.70 -6.61 -3.28
C PRO A 14 10.58 -6.83 -4.50
N ASP A 15 9.99 -7.43 -5.51
CA ASP A 15 10.62 -7.56 -6.82
C ASP A 15 9.88 -6.67 -7.84
N GLU A 16 10.07 -6.96 -9.12
CA GLU A 16 9.47 -6.20 -10.22
C GLU A 16 7.93 -6.29 -10.25
N ASN A 17 7.34 -7.25 -9.54
CA ASN A 17 5.89 -7.40 -9.50
C ASN A 17 5.22 -6.23 -8.76
N LEU A 18 5.91 -5.62 -7.80
CA LEU A 18 5.33 -4.50 -7.07
C LEU A 18 5.12 -3.27 -7.96
N PRO A 19 6.13 -2.75 -8.68
CA PRO A 19 5.89 -1.65 -9.60
C PRO A 19 4.87 -1.98 -10.67
N LYS A 20 4.86 -3.22 -11.14
CA LYS A 20 3.90 -3.68 -12.14
C LYS A 20 2.47 -3.61 -11.61
N LEU A 21 2.25 -4.07 -10.39
CA LEU A 21 0.95 -4.00 -9.73
C LEU A 21 0.50 -2.55 -9.58
N VAL A 22 1.40 -1.67 -9.14
CA VAL A 22 1.08 -0.25 -8.97
C VAL A 22 0.65 0.37 -10.29
N LYS A 23 1.34 0.06 -11.38
CA LYS A 23 0.97 0.56 -12.71
C LYS A 23 -0.43 0.07 -13.12
N GLU A 24 -0.74 -1.19 -12.85
CA GLU A 24 -2.06 -1.74 -13.16
C GLU A 24 -3.15 -1.04 -12.36
N LEU A 25 -2.91 -0.79 -11.07
CA LEU A 25 -3.86 -0.09 -10.22
C LEU A 25 -4.09 1.35 -10.69
N LYS A 26 -3.02 2.03 -11.09
CA LYS A 26 -3.10 3.38 -11.63
C LYS A 26 -3.88 3.43 -12.94
N GLN A 27 -3.68 2.46 -13.81
CA GLN A 27 -4.43 2.37 -15.07
C GLN A 27 -5.92 2.14 -14.83
N ALA A 28 -6.26 1.46 -13.75
CA ALA A 28 -7.64 1.26 -13.33
C ALA A 28 -8.21 2.45 -12.57
N GLU A 29 -7.44 3.52 -12.43
CA GLU A 29 -7.82 4.75 -11.73
C GLU A 29 -8.13 4.51 -10.24
N LEU A 30 -7.44 3.54 -9.64
CA LEU A 30 -7.58 3.23 -8.22
C LEU A 30 -6.55 4.01 -7.41
N SER A 31 -7.01 4.79 -6.46
CA SER A 31 -6.17 5.59 -5.56
C SER A 31 -6.97 5.99 -4.33
N PRO A 32 -6.35 6.36 -3.22
CA PRO A 32 -4.90 6.40 -3.01
C PRO A 32 -4.30 5.01 -2.82
N ILE A 33 -3.02 4.87 -3.14
CA ILE A 33 -2.27 3.63 -2.95
C ILE A 33 -1.31 3.83 -1.79
N VAL A 34 -1.45 3.00 -0.76
CA VAL A 34 -0.61 3.04 0.44
C VAL A 34 0.23 1.78 0.46
N ILE A 35 1.55 1.95 0.41
CA ILE A 35 2.49 0.84 0.44
C ILE A 35 3.16 0.83 1.79
N VAL A 36 3.21 -0.34 2.44
CA VAL A 36 3.94 -0.52 3.68
C VAL A 36 5.18 -1.34 3.40
N ASP A 37 6.35 -0.71 3.56
CA ASP A 37 7.63 -1.40 3.55
C ASP A 37 7.82 -2.03 4.93
N ASP A 38 7.68 -3.35 5.02
CA ASP A 38 7.72 -4.08 6.29
C ASP A 38 9.15 -4.53 6.62
N GLY A 39 10.09 -3.58 6.62
CA GLY A 39 11.46 -3.85 7.03
C GLY A 39 12.30 -4.52 5.96
N SER A 40 12.18 -4.11 4.71
CA SER A 40 12.85 -4.76 3.58
C SER A 40 14.37 -4.55 3.53
N GLY A 41 14.90 -3.51 4.17
CA GLY A 41 16.32 -3.23 4.09
C GLY A 41 16.67 -2.20 3.01
N LYS A 42 17.94 -1.76 3.08
CA LYS A 42 18.40 -0.62 2.28
C LYS A 42 18.44 -0.89 0.79
N GLU A 43 18.71 -2.12 0.38
CA GLU A 43 18.81 -2.49 -1.03
C GLU A 43 17.47 -2.37 -1.76
N TYR A 44 16.37 -2.30 -1.03
CA TYR A 44 15.03 -2.18 -1.64
C TYR A 44 14.51 -0.74 -1.66
N ARG A 45 15.25 0.21 -1.09
CA ARG A 45 14.78 1.60 -1.01
C ARG A 45 14.53 2.24 -2.38
N GLY A 46 15.33 1.87 -3.36
CA GLY A 46 15.16 2.42 -4.69
C GLY A 46 13.79 2.13 -5.29
N ILE A 47 13.30 0.91 -5.11
CA ILE A 47 11.98 0.51 -5.59
C ILE A 47 10.89 1.34 -4.91
N PHE A 48 10.95 1.46 -3.58
CA PHE A 48 9.95 2.19 -2.82
C PHE A 48 9.99 3.68 -3.12
N ASP A 49 11.17 4.27 -3.24
CA ASP A 49 11.32 5.69 -3.54
C ASP A 49 10.75 6.02 -4.91
N GLU A 50 10.96 5.17 -5.89
CA GLU A 50 10.39 5.35 -7.22
C GLU A 50 8.86 5.34 -7.19
N LEU A 51 8.28 4.42 -6.43
CA LEU A 51 6.83 4.32 -6.32
C LEU A 51 6.24 5.56 -5.64
N GLU A 52 6.93 6.09 -4.64
CA GLU A 52 6.49 7.30 -3.97
C GLU A 52 6.62 8.52 -4.88
N GLN A 53 7.77 8.70 -5.52
CA GLN A 53 8.07 9.91 -6.27
C GLN A 53 7.45 9.92 -7.66
N GLU A 54 7.46 8.81 -8.38
CA GLU A 54 6.99 8.76 -9.75
C GLU A 54 5.54 8.34 -9.88
N HIS A 55 5.04 7.55 -8.95
CA HIS A 55 3.68 7.04 -9.01
C HIS A 55 2.75 7.62 -7.96
N GLY A 56 3.26 8.48 -7.10
CA GLY A 56 2.43 9.18 -6.12
C GLY A 56 1.89 8.28 -5.02
N CYS A 57 2.51 7.14 -4.76
CA CYS A 57 2.10 6.27 -3.68
C CYS A 57 2.48 6.87 -2.32
N ILE A 58 1.66 6.58 -1.32
CA ILE A 58 1.99 6.91 0.05
C ILE A 58 2.82 5.76 0.61
N LEU A 59 4.01 6.08 1.12
CA LEU A 59 4.92 5.07 1.63
C LEU A 59 4.98 5.12 3.14
N LEU A 60 4.66 4.00 3.78
CA LEU A 60 4.85 3.81 5.22
C LEU A 60 5.96 2.78 5.39
N ARG A 61 6.74 2.92 6.46
CA ARG A 61 7.90 2.05 6.64
C ARG A 61 8.03 1.59 8.07
N ASN A 62 8.19 0.28 8.25
CA ASN A 62 8.61 -0.32 9.51
C ASN A 62 10.13 -0.48 9.49
N ALA A 63 10.78 -0.20 10.61
CA ALA A 63 12.23 -0.34 10.69
C ALA A 63 12.69 -1.80 10.59
N VAL A 64 11.84 -2.71 11.05
CA VAL A 64 12.11 -4.14 11.04
C VAL A 64 10.86 -4.87 10.56
N ASN A 65 11.03 -6.12 10.15
CA ASN A 65 9.91 -6.96 9.74
C ASN A 65 9.04 -7.30 10.95
N LEU A 66 7.82 -6.77 10.96
CA LEU A 66 6.83 -7.01 12.02
C LEU A 66 5.75 -8.01 11.61
N GLY A 67 5.75 -8.41 10.33
CA GLY A 67 4.75 -9.33 9.80
C GLY A 67 3.62 -8.61 9.08
N LYS A 68 3.01 -9.33 8.14
CA LYS A 68 1.95 -8.81 7.29
C LYS A 68 0.76 -8.25 8.09
N GLY A 69 0.36 -8.96 9.14
CA GLY A 69 -0.78 -8.52 9.96
C GLY A 69 -0.55 -7.17 10.61
N ARG A 70 0.65 -6.93 11.14
CA ARG A 70 0.99 -5.64 11.75
C ARG A 70 1.15 -4.55 10.68
N ALA A 71 1.71 -4.90 9.54
CA ALA A 71 1.83 -3.96 8.43
C ALA A 71 0.45 -3.48 7.97
N LEU A 72 -0.51 -4.40 7.85
CA LEU A 72 -1.88 -4.05 7.49
C LEU A 72 -2.54 -3.17 8.54
N LYS A 73 -2.35 -3.48 9.82
CA LYS A 73 -2.91 -2.66 10.91
C LYS A 73 -2.33 -1.25 10.90
N TYR A 74 -1.05 -1.12 10.67
CA TYR A 74 -0.39 0.17 10.59
C TYR A 74 -0.97 1.01 9.46
N ALA A 75 -1.07 0.41 8.28
CA ALA A 75 -1.61 1.11 7.12
C ALA A 75 -3.08 1.47 7.30
N PHE A 76 -3.87 0.55 7.85
CA PHE A 76 -5.28 0.77 8.11
C PHE A 76 -5.48 1.93 9.07
N ASN A 77 -4.72 1.94 10.15
CA ASN A 77 -4.77 3.01 11.14
C ASN A 77 -4.37 4.36 10.52
N PHE A 78 -3.35 4.37 9.69
CA PHE A 78 -2.95 5.56 8.94
C PHE A 78 -4.10 6.07 8.08
N CYS A 79 -4.75 5.18 7.36
CA CYS A 79 -5.84 5.56 6.47
C CYS A 79 -7.02 6.15 7.22
N ILE A 80 -7.41 5.53 8.34
CA ILE A 80 -8.51 6.05 9.16
C ILE A 80 -8.19 7.45 9.67
N ASN A 81 -6.95 7.71 10.05
CA ASN A 81 -6.55 9.00 10.59
C ASN A 81 -6.36 10.10 9.52
N ASN A 82 -6.16 9.72 8.27
CA ASN A 82 -5.77 10.68 7.23
C ASN A 82 -6.75 10.82 6.08
N PHE A 83 -7.69 9.92 5.91
CA PHE A 83 -8.66 9.98 4.82
C PHE A 83 -10.07 10.18 5.35
N GLU A 84 -10.77 11.16 4.79
CA GLU A 84 -12.18 11.39 5.12
C GLU A 84 -13.07 10.51 4.26
N ASN A 85 -14.26 10.19 4.80
CA ASN A 85 -15.27 9.43 4.05
C ASN A 85 -14.79 8.07 3.57
N MET A 86 -13.92 7.44 4.34
CA MET A 86 -13.41 6.11 4.03
C MET A 86 -14.49 5.07 4.32
N ILE A 87 -14.90 4.32 3.30
CA ILE A 87 -15.97 3.33 3.42
C ILE A 87 -15.44 1.89 3.37
N GLY A 88 -14.19 1.71 3.03
CA GLY A 88 -13.55 0.41 2.97
C GLY A 88 -12.12 0.55 2.50
N CYS A 89 -11.45 -0.56 2.34
CA CYS A 89 -10.12 -0.58 1.74
C CYS A 89 -9.96 -1.85 0.91
N ILE A 90 -9.02 -1.79 -0.03
CA ILE A 90 -8.62 -2.95 -0.81
C ILE A 90 -7.23 -3.32 -0.33
N THR A 91 -7.02 -4.58 0.04
CA THR A 91 -5.68 -5.08 0.33
C THR A 91 -5.20 -5.87 -0.87
N ALA A 92 -3.97 -5.62 -1.28
CA ALA A 92 -3.37 -6.30 -2.41
C ALA A 92 -2.00 -6.81 -2.03
N ASP A 93 -1.69 -8.04 -2.41
CA ASP A 93 -0.35 -8.58 -2.24
C ASP A 93 0.50 -8.22 -3.47
N SER A 94 1.80 -8.10 -3.28
CA SER A 94 2.70 -7.77 -4.38
C SER A 94 2.72 -8.83 -5.47
N ASP A 95 2.15 -10.01 -5.21
CA ASP A 95 1.99 -11.07 -6.21
C ASP A 95 0.70 -10.94 -7.02
N GLY A 96 -0.11 -9.90 -6.77
CA GLY A 96 -1.30 -9.62 -7.56
C GLY A 96 -2.62 -10.11 -6.99
N GLN A 97 -2.62 -10.68 -5.78
CA GLN A 97 -3.87 -11.09 -5.13
C GLN A 97 -4.52 -9.91 -4.41
N HIS A 98 -5.82 -9.78 -4.53
CA HIS A 98 -6.57 -8.66 -3.98
C HIS A 98 -7.70 -9.12 -3.09
N THR A 99 -7.93 -8.39 -2.00
CA THR A 99 -9.06 -8.62 -1.10
C THR A 99 -9.68 -7.28 -0.74
N VAL A 100 -11.00 -7.19 -0.86
CA VAL A 100 -11.74 -5.97 -0.47
C VAL A 100 -12.29 -6.17 0.93
N GLU A 101 -12.01 -5.21 1.81
CA GLU A 101 -12.51 -5.23 3.18
C GLU A 101 -13.34 -3.99 3.45
N CYS A 102 -14.49 -4.17 4.09
CA CYS A 102 -15.35 -3.07 4.47
C CYS A 102 -15.04 -2.61 5.88
N ILE A 103 -15.11 -1.29 6.07
CA ILE A 103 -14.89 -0.65 7.36
C ILE A 103 -16.23 -0.12 7.84
N ASN A 104 -16.63 -0.55 9.00
CA ASN A 104 -17.85 -0.05 9.62
C ASN A 104 -17.52 0.59 10.95
#